data_94c624408105a3431e44ed21e4d53950
#
_entry.id   94c624408105a3431e44ed21e4d53950
#
_cell.length_a   1.000
_cell.length_b   1.000
_cell.length_c   1.000
_cell.angle_alpha   90.00
_cell.angle_beta   90.00
_cell.angle_gamma   90.00
#
_symmetry.space_group_name_H-M   'P 1'
#
loop_
_entity.id
_entity.type
_entity.pdbx_description
1 polymer ?
#
loop_
_entity_poly.entity_id
_entity_poly.type
_entity_poly.pdbx_seq_one_letter_code
_entity_poly.pdbx_strand_id
1 'polypeptide(L)'
;MDLGEFLKSPQSWANPAVIDATFHEDFIYLRETEMLTRDEFIQHLETDFVNGPHVSKQGKILYEDEKIGAFEHVVLRPASKRKVTLVCLKKDGKIWRQMMTYEEIND
;
A
#
# COMPACT_ATOMS: atom_id res chain seq x y z
N MET A 1 -6.37 9.59 8.79
CA MET A 1 -5.19 9.37 7.93
C MET A 1 -5.53 9.78 6.50
N ASP A 2 -4.56 10.27 5.79
CA ASP A 2 -4.71 10.81 4.45
C ASP A 2 -3.90 9.97 3.48
N LEU A 3 -4.58 9.28 2.56
CA LEU A 3 -3.93 8.42 1.56
C LEU A 3 -3.03 9.23 0.62
N GLY A 4 -3.43 10.46 0.30
CA GLY A 4 -2.61 11.32 -0.57
C GLY A 4 -1.24 11.61 0.03
N GLU A 5 -1.19 11.92 1.31
CA GLU A 5 0.07 12.14 2.00
C GLU A 5 0.90 10.87 2.08
N PHE A 6 0.25 9.73 2.37
CA PHE A 6 0.92 8.44 2.42
C PHE A 6 1.59 8.09 1.09
N LEU A 7 0.90 8.33 -0.03
CA LEU A 7 1.42 7.99 -1.36
C LEU A 7 2.58 8.89 -1.83
N LYS A 8 2.75 10.07 -1.25
CA LYS A 8 3.81 11.01 -1.64
C LYS A 8 5.20 10.58 -1.22
N SER A 9 5.32 9.75 -0.19
CA SER A 9 6.61 9.42 0.42
C SER A 9 6.79 7.91 0.61
N PRO A 10 6.98 7.14 -0.49
CA PRO A 10 7.16 5.70 -0.37
C PRO A 10 8.32 5.29 0.54
N GLN A 11 9.36 6.12 0.63
CA GLN A 11 10.52 5.83 1.48
C GLN A 11 10.17 5.83 2.98
N SER A 12 9.07 6.47 3.36
CA SER A 12 8.64 6.52 4.77
C SER A 12 7.70 5.39 5.16
N TRP A 13 7.30 4.53 4.22
CA TRP A 13 6.27 3.51 4.47
C TRP A 13 6.64 2.52 5.57
N ALA A 14 7.92 2.25 5.79
CA ALA A 14 8.36 1.38 6.87
C ALA A 14 8.78 2.12 8.15
N ASN A 15 8.61 3.44 8.19
CA ASN A 15 8.90 4.23 9.38
C ASN A 15 7.85 3.90 10.46
N PRO A 16 8.26 3.52 11.69
CA PRO A 16 7.30 3.14 12.75
C PRO A 16 6.22 4.17 13.03
N ALA A 17 6.55 5.46 13.00
CA ALA A 17 5.56 6.52 13.24
C ALA A 17 4.52 6.57 12.12
N VAL A 18 4.93 6.37 10.86
CA VAL A 18 4.02 6.33 9.71
C VAL A 18 3.14 5.08 9.78
N ILE A 19 3.73 3.95 10.12
CA ILE A 19 3.00 2.68 10.27
C ILE A 19 1.91 2.82 11.33
N ASP A 20 2.26 3.37 12.49
CA ASP A 20 1.31 3.53 13.60
C ASP A 20 0.19 4.51 13.26
N ALA A 21 0.49 5.54 12.48
CA ALA A 21 -0.51 6.53 12.05
C ALA A 21 -1.41 6.01 10.92
N THR A 22 -0.94 5.05 10.15
CA THR A 22 -1.59 4.61 8.91
C THR A 22 -2.34 3.30 9.05
N PHE A 23 -1.72 2.30 9.69
CA PHE A 23 -2.26 0.94 9.73
C PHE A 23 -2.76 0.57 11.12
N HIS A 24 -4.00 0.11 11.16
CA HIS A 24 -4.63 -0.38 12.38
C HIS A 24 -3.83 -1.56 12.95
N GLU A 25 -3.84 -1.73 14.28
CA GLU A 25 -3.12 -2.84 14.93
C GLU A 25 -3.57 -4.22 14.43
N ASP A 26 -4.83 -4.34 14.00
CA ASP A 26 -5.41 -5.58 13.47
C ASP A 26 -5.41 -5.62 11.94
N PHE A 27 -4.55 -4.84 11.30
CA PHE A 27 -4.50 -4.73 9.84
C PHE A 27 -4.26 -6.08 9.19
N ILE A 28 -5.02 -6.35 8.11
CA ILE A 28 -4.84 -7.52 7.25
C ILE A 28 -4.80 -7.05 5.79
N TYR A 29 -3.86 -7.61 5.06
CA TYR A 29 -3.64 -7.31 3.64
C TYR A 29 -3.94 -8.54 2.80
N LEU A 30 -4.80 -8.37 1.79
CA LEU A 30 -5.14 -9.42 0.84
C LEU A 30 -4.50 -9.11 -0.51
N ARG A 31 -3.68 -10.04 -1.00
CA ARG A 31 -2.99 -9.91 -2.27
C ARG A 31 -3.24 -11.18 -3.07
N GLU A 32 -4.08 -11.09 -4.11
CA GLU A 32 -4.47 -12.26 -4.89
C GLU A 32 -5.07 -13.32 -3.97
N THR A 33 -4.36 -14.45 -3.83
CA THR A 33 -4.77 -15.56 -2.97
C THR A 33 -4.02 -15.60 -1.65
N GLU A 34 -3.20 -14.58 -1.36
CA GLU A 34 -2.42 -14.50 -0.13
C GLU A 34 -3.06 -13.53 0.87
N MET A 35 -2.90 -13.86 2.14
CA MET A 35 -3.30 -12.98 3.23
C MET A 35 -2.09 -12.73 4.11
N LEU A 36 -1.78 -11.45 4.35
CA LEU A 36 -0.66 -11.05 5.20
C LEU A 36 -1.18 -10.37 6.46
N THR A 37 -0.58 -10.69 7.60
CA THR A 37 -0.79 -9.95 8.84
C THR A 37 -0.08 -8.61 8.75
N ARG A 38 -0.32 -7.73 9.73
CA ARG A 38 0.35 -6.43 9.80
C ARG A 38 1.87 -6.57 9.80
N ASP A 39 2.41 -7.46 10.61
CA ASP A 39 3.87 -7.65 10.68
C ASP A 39 4.46 -8.18 9.38
N GLU A 40 3.80 -9.13 8.76
CA GLU A 40 4.21 -9.66 7.45
C GLU A 40 4.18 -8.58 6.37
N PHE A 41 3.15 -7.74 6.38
CA PHE A 41 3.02 -6.64 5.43
C PHE A 41 4.13 -5.59 5.63
N ILE A 42 4.44 -5.25 6.87
CA ILE A 42 5.52 -4.31 7.20
C ILE A 42 6.85 -4.85 6.66
N GLN A 43 7.13 -6.13 6.86
CA GLN A 43 8.32 -6.78 6.33
C GLN A 43 8.35 -6.71 4.81
N HIS A 44 7.22 -6.88 4.15
CA HIS A 44 7.10 -6.75 2.70
C HIS A 44 7.46 -5.32 2.25
N LEU A 45 6.97 -4.30 2.95
CA LEU A 45 7.31 -2.91 2.63
C LEU A 45 8.81 -2.65 2.75
N GLU A 46 9.45 -3.15 3.82
CA GLU A 46 10.88 -3.00 4.01
C GLU A 46 11.68 -3.70 2.92
N THR A 47 11.33 -4.94 2.62
CA THR A 47 12.06 -5.77 1.68
C THR A 47 11.94 -5.28 0.24
N ASP A 48 10.74 -4.87 -0.16
CA ASP A 48 10.47 -4.55 -1.57
C ASP A 48 10.59 -3.06 -1.90
N PHE A 49 10.16 -2.17 -1.02
CA PHE A 49 10.09 -0.74 -1.34
C PHE A 49 11.15 0.10 -0.64
N VAL A 50 11.42 -0.12 0.62
CA VAL A 50 12.36 0.72 1.37
C VAL A 50 13.80 0.29 1.11
N ASN A 51 14.11 -1.01 1.26
CA ASN A 51 15.45 -1.57 1.09
C ASN A 51 15.59 -2.42 -0.18
N GLY A 52 14.53 -2.58 -0.94
CA GLY A 52 14.51 -3.44 -2.10
C GLY A 52 14.44 -2.66 -3.42
N PRO A 53 14.30 -3.40 -4.53
CA PRO A 53 14.33 -2.81 -5.87
C PRO A 53 12.99 -2.24 -6.35
N HIS A 54 11.91 -2.43 -5.61
CA HIS A 54 10.59 -1.95 -6.03
C HIS A 54 10.49 -0.44 -5.82
N VAL A 55 9.98 0.27 -6.83
CA VAL A 55 9.78 1.72 -6.78
C VAL A 55 8.32 2.03 -7.08
N SER A 56 7.68 2.79 -6.19
CA SER A 56 6.31 3.25 -6.40
C SER A 56 6.31 4.62 -7.05
N LYS A 57 5.48 4.80 -8.08
CA LYS A 57 5.32 6.07 -8.80
C LYS A 57 3.86 6.32 -9.15
N GLN A 58 3.55 7.57 -9.50
CA GLN A 58 2.26 7.97 -10.07
C GLN A 58 1.07 7.58 -9.18
N GLY A 59 1.20 7.81 -7.88
CA GLY A 59 0.12 7.56 -6.94
C GLY A 59 -1.09 8.44 -7.24
N LYS A 60 -2.29 7.84 -7.25
CA LYS A 60 -3.53 8.53 -7.54
C LYS A 60 -4.64 8.01 -6.64
N ILE A 61 -5.36 8.92 -5.99
CA ILE A 61 -6.53 8.58 -5.20
C ILE A 61 -7.72 8.45 -6.15
N LEU A 62 -8.38 7.29 -6.13
CA LEU A 62 -9.59 7.04 -6.91
C LEU A 62 -10.83 7.46 -6.13
N TYR A 63 -10.83 7.22 -4.82
CA TYR A 63 -11.90 7.57 -3.92
C TYR A 63 -11.39 7.55 -2.49
N GLU A 64 -11.86 8.48 -1.66
CA GLU A 64 -11.52 8.45 -0.23
C GLU A 64 -12.61 9.12 0.59
N ASP A 65 -13.09 8.42 1.63
CA ASP A 65 -13.90 9.02 2.69
C ASP A 65 -13.40 8.46 4.03
N GLU A 66 -14.14 8.67 5.11
CA GLU A 66 -13.71 8.23 6.44
C GLU A 66 -13.74 6.72 6.65
N LYS A 67 -14.43 5.98 5.77
CA LYS A 67 -14.62 4.53 5.90
C LYS A 67 -13.92 3.72 4.82
N ILE A 68 -13.75 4.27 3.63
CA ILE A 68 -13.26 3.56 2.45
C ILE A 68 -12.22 4.40 1.75
N GLY A 69 -11.18 3.72 1.24
CA GLY A 69 -10.23 4.35 0.35
C GLY A 69 -9.94 3.46 -0.84
N ALA A 70 -9.69 4.07 -1.99
CA ALA A 70 -9.25 3.37 -3.18
C ALA A 70 -8.18 4.21 -3.86
N PHE A 71 -7.08 3.57 -4.21
CA PHE A 71 -5.97 4.28 -4.86
C PHE A 71 -5.21 3.35 -5.79
N GLU A 72 -4.46 3.96 -6.69
CA GLU A 72 -3.60 3.20 -7.60
C GLU A 72 -2.22 3.82 -7.65
N HIS A 73 -1.23 3.00 -7.96
CA HIS A 73 0.12 3.47 -8.25
C HIS A 73 0.79 2.51 -9.21
N VAL A 74 1.89 2.96 -9.81
CA VAL A 74 2.69 2.13 -10.69
C VAL A 74 3.88 1.62 -9.91
N VAL A 75 4.10 0.31 -9.93
CA VAL A 75 5.24 -0.33 -9.28
C VAL A 75 6.23 -0.75 -10.35
N LEU A 76 7.43 -0.19 -10.27
CA LEU A 76 8.55 -0.59 -11.12
C LEU A 76 9.36 -1.65 -10.39
N ARG A 77 9.54 -2.79 -11.03
CA ARG A 77 10.32 -3.93 -10.53
C ARG A 77 11.45 -4.17 -11.52
N PRO A 78 12.51 -4.91 -11.14
CA PRO A 78 13.65 -5.11 -12.04
C PRO A 78 13.29 -5.66 -13.43
N ALA A 79 12.27 -6.50 -13.53
CA ALA A 79 11.89 -7.16 -14.77
C ALA A 79 10.48 -6.82 -15.25
N SER A 80 9.76 -5.93 -14.56
CA SER A 80 8.38 -5.66 -14.91
C SER A 80 7.89 -4.33 -14.40
N LYS A 81 6.78 -3.87 -14.98
CA LYS A 81 6.08 -2.66 -14.58
C LYS A 81 4.63 -3.03 -14.37
N ARG A 82 4.08 -2.68 -13.23
CA ARG A 82 2.71 -3.05 -12.85
C ARG A 82 1.91 -1.84 -12.42
N LYS A 83 0.65 -1.80 -12.84
CA LYS A 83 -0.33 -0.86 -12.29
C LYS A 83 -1.06 -1.59 -11.17
N VAL A 84 -0.90 -1.09 -9.97
CA VAL A 84 -1.46 -1.71 -8.76
C VAL A 84 -2.66 -0.88 -8.29
N THR A 85 -3.77 -1.56 -8.03
CA THR A 85 -4.98 -0.93 -7.49
C THR A 85 -5.23 -1.50 -6.10
N LEU A 86 -5.48 -0.61 -5.14
CA LEU A 86 -5.73 -0.98 -3.76
C LEU A 86 -7.05 -0.40 -3.29
N VAL A 87 -7.80 -1.23 -2.56
CA VAL A 87 -9.05 -0.81 -1.92
C VAL A 87 -8.91 -1.13 -0.43
N CYS A 88 -9.23 -0.16 0.41
CA CYS A 88 -9.11 -0.37 1.85
C CYS A 88 -10.36 0.05 2.60
N LEU A 89 -10.57 -0.62 3.74
CA LEU A 89 -11.57 -0.23 4.73
C LEU A 89 -10.81 0.39 5.90
N LYS A 90 -11.33 1.51 6.39
CA LYS A 90 -10.75 2.25 7.50
C LYS A 90 -11.52 1.96 8.79
N LYS A 91 -10.79 1.91 9.90
CA LYS A 91 -11.34 1.78 11.23
C LYS A 91 -10.50 2.61 12.19
N ASP A 92 -11.16 3.42 13.02
CA ASP A 92 -10.48 4.31 13.97
C ASP A 92 -9.48 5.24 13.28
N GLY A 93 -9.81 5.70 12.07
CA GLY A 93 -8.98 6.61 11.29
C GLY A 93 -7.77 5.97 10.63
N LYS A 94 -7.67 4.64 10.65
CA LYS A 94 -6.53 3.90 10.09
C LYS A 94 -6.99 2.85 9.10
N ILE A 95 -6.09 2.41 8.23
CA ILE A 95 -6.38 1.31 7.30
C ILE A 95 -6.45 0.01 8.12
N TRP A 96 -7.59 -0.65 8.02
CA TRP A 96 -7.88 -1.87 8.79
C TRP A 96 -7.85 -3.10 7.90
N ARG A 97 -8.41 -3.02 6.69
CA ARG A 97 -8.38 -4.09 5.69
C ARG A 97 -7.99 -3.48 4.36
N GLN A 98 -7.15 -4.18 3.61
CA GLN A 98 -6.71 -3.70 2.31
C GLN A 98 -6.61 -4.86 1.34
N MET A 99 -7.13 -4.64 0.12
CA MET A 99 -7.03 -5.61 -0.97
C MET A 99 -6.24 -5.00 -2.11
N MET A 100 -5.41 -5.83 -2.74
CA MET A 100 -4.59 -5.39 -3.86
C MET A 100 -4.85 -6.27 -5.07
N THR A 101 -4.96 -5.63 -6.22
CA THR A 101 -4.94 -6.29 -7.52
C THR A 101 -4.00 -5.52 -8.43
N TYR A 102 -3.52 -6.16 -9.48
CA TYR A 102 -2.58 -5.51 -10.40
C TYR A 102 -2.73 -6.03 -11.81
N GLU A 103 -2.20 -5.25 -12.76
CA GLU A 103 -2.05 -5.68 -14.14
C GLU A 103 -0.65 -5.31 -14.64
N GLU A 104 -0.06 -6.17 -15.46
CA GLU A 104 1.22 -5.88 -16.09
C GLU A 104 1.04 -4.82 -17.16
N ILE A 105 1.98 -3.88 -17.21
CA ILE A 105 1.99 -2.84 -18.23
C ILE A 105 3.10 -3.16 -19.22
N ASN A 106 2.73 -3.28 -20.49
CA ASN A 106 3.67 -3.52 -21.58
C ASN A 106 3.81 -2.22 -22.35
N ASP A 107 4.97 -1.63 -22.26
CA ASP A 107 5.31 -0.42 -23.02
C ASP A 107 5.98 -0.76 -24.35
#